data_82466702191782e3b33580c1900f91ff
#
_entry.id   82466702191782e3b33580c1900f91ff
#
_cell.length_a   1.000
_cell.length_b   1.000
_cell.length_c   1.000
_cell.angle_alpha   90.00
_cell.angle_beta   90.00
_cell.angle_gamma   90.00
#
_symmetry.space_group_name_H-M   'P 1'
#
loop_
_entity.id
_entity.type
_entity.pdbx_description
1 polymer ?
#
loop_
_entity_poly.entity_id
_entity_poly.type
_entity_poly.pdbx_seq_one_letter_code
_entity_poly.pdbx_strand_id
1 'polypeptide(L)'
;MSIVIDNTCLTNIIGLDTNCGGVVPTSGIYASQVGITENFLSQIITSDFSGVLDFHRKKLDFAIDSVVNTIHTYLQPKYKAVSVVENFKTGIILENRVTINPSNTYKGIVFDLNSERSYLDFFLSSIELFVNYTGTIPVLVVDLLEGQILETINVNVVAGKIAEVYPLSSYASKKRRLQIYVCYDTTGIQAYKTVLKNTNCSSCSPSYRLRNSYENIQSATIPLTSNFMRANVSMSNDTGGLSVTHSLNCNHRDWLCSISNMMVYPILYKYAEVVLEFALHEAPNERLNTTDTNNADLLQKRLESAQSKFAESMNGVLQNMKVPQDEKCFSCKESSRHAIVI
;
A
#
# COMPACT_ATOMS: atom_id res chain seq x y z
N MET A 1 6.22 14.02 -4.48
CA MET A 1 5.30 12.87 -4.64
C MET A 1 4.48 12.81 -3.37
N SER A 2 3.19 13.14 -3.41
CA SER A 2 2.30 13.01 -2.24
C SER A 2 1.97 11.52 -2.11
N ILE A 3 2.26 10.95 -0.95
CA ILE A 3 1.89 9.58 -0.63
C ILE A 3 0.38 9.57 -0.45
N VAL A 4 -0.34 8.97 -1.39
CA VAL A 4 -1.77 8.70 -1.22
C VAL A 4 -1.88 7.51 -0.29
N ILE A 5 -2.29 7.76 0.96
CA ILE A 5 -2.55 6.70 1.92
C ILE A 5 -3.97 6.22 1.69
N ASP A 6 -4.08 4.98 1.26
CA ASP A 6 -5.37 4.30 1.20
C ASP A 6 -5.81 3.91 2.63
N ASN A 7 -6.84 4.60 3.13
CA ASN A 7 -7.34 4.49 4.50
C ASN A 7 -8.43 3.40 4.65
N THR A 8 -8.52 2.44 3.74
CA THR A 8 -9.62 1.45 3.74
C THR A 8 -9.76 0.64 5.03
N CYS A 9 -8.67 0.41 5.78
CA CYS A 9 -8.73 -0.27 7.07
C CYS A 9 -9.34 0.59 8.18
N LEU A 10 -9.43 1.90 8.00
CA LEU A 10 -10.04 2.84 8.95
C LEU A 10 -11.47 3.20 8.55
N THR A 11 -11.94 2.71 7.41
CA THR A 11 -13.32 2.91 6.96
C THR A 11 -14.29 2.38 8.01
N ASN A 12 -15.29 3.19 8.37
CA ASN A 12 -16.29 2.89 9.41
C ASN A 12 -15.66 2.58 10.80
N ILE A 13 -14.50 3.14 11.11
CA ILE A 13 -13.87 2.92 12.42
C ILE A 13 -14.73 3.52 13.55
N ILE A 14 -15.45 4.59 13.28
CA ILE A 14 -16.45 5.21 14.18
C ILE A 14 -17.83 5.01 13.57
N GLY A 15 -18.76 4.48 14.37
CA GLY A 15 -20.14 4.27 13.98
C GLY A 15 -21.04 5.46 14.25
N LEU A 16 -22.18 5.47 13.58
CA LEU A 16 -23.30 6.34 13.88
C LEU A 16 -24.53 5.49 14.16
N ASP A 17 -25.08 5.62 15.36
CA ASP A 17 -26.31 4.97 15.73
C ASP A 17 -27.50 5.80 15.21
N THR A 18 -28.35 5.17 14.40
CA THR A 18 -29.54 5.80 13.81
C THR A 18 -30.78 4.93 14.01
N ASN A 19 -31.94 5.55 14.04
CA ASN A 19 -33.23 4.85 14.23
C ASN A 19 -33.61 3.89 13.09
N CYS A 20 -32.97 4.03 11.91
CA CYS A 20 -33.31 3.28 10.70
C CYS A 20 -32.14 2.48 10.08
N GLY A 21 -31.18 2.04 10.91
CA GLY A 21 -30.02 1.28 10.43
C GLY A 21 -28.80 2.19 10.23
N GLY A 22 -28.03 2.34 11.29
CA GLY A 22 -26.83 3.18 11.33
C GLY A 22 -25.58 2.51 10.75
N VAL A 23 -24.44 3.19 10.83
CA VAL A 23 -23.12 2.65 10.51
C VAL A 23 -22.60 1.88 11.71
N VAL A 24 -22.48 0.55 11.53
CA VAL A 24 -21.86 -0.31 12.57
C VAL A 24 -20.35 -0.11 12.54
N PRO A 25 -19.73 0.31 13.66
CA PRO A 25 -18.30 0.59 13.68
C PRO A 25 -17.46 -0.68 13.74
N THR A 26 -16.34 -0.69 13.04
CA THR A 26 -15.34 -1.79 13.12
C THR A 26 -14.65 -1.81 14.49
N SER A 27 -14.59 -0.67 15.21
CA SER A 27 -13.97 -0.54 16.53
C SER A 27 -14.94 -0.80 17.71
N GLY A 28 -16.26 -0.88 17.45
CA GLY A 28 -17.28 -0.89 18.49
C GLY A 28 -17.57 0.48 19.13
N ILE A 29 -16.97 1.57 18.62
CA ILE A 29 -17.10 2.94 19.17
C ILE A 29 -18.05 3.76 18.31
N TYR A 30 -19.01 4.44 18.95
CA TYR A 30 -20.02 5.28 18.29
C TYR A 30 -19.80 6.78 18.57
N ALA A 31 -20.18 7.60 17.60
CA ALA A 31 -20.12 9.06 17.70
C ALA A 31 -20.94 9.64 18.85
N SER A 32 -21.96 8.91 19.30
CA SER A 32 -22.78 9.26 20.47
C SER A 32 -21.97 9.38 21.76
N GLN A 33 -20.82 8.69 21.88
CA GLN A 33 -19.92 8.79 23.04
C GLN A 33 -19.32 10.18 23.24
N VAL A 34 -19.25 10.98 22.17
CA VAL A 34 -18.84 12.39 22.22
C VAL A 34 -20.02 13.33 22.02
N GLY A 35 -21.25 12.82 22.17
CA GLY A 35 -22.50 13.57 22.09
C GLY A 35 -22.89 13.95 20.64
N ILE A 36 -22.32 13.31 19.63
CA ILE A 36 -22.72 13.46 18.23
C ILE A 36 -23.74 12.36 17.92
N THR A 37 -25.01 12.73 17.87
CA THR A 37 -26.14 11.83 17.59
C THR A 37 -26.77 12.13 16.25
N GLU A 38 -27.59 11.21 15.72
CA GLU A 38 -28.37 11.43 14.49
C GLU A 38 -29.20 12.72 14.58
N ASN A 39 -29.89 12.94 15.70
CA ASN A 39 -30.69 14.13 15.92
C ASN A 39 -29.86 15.42 15.88
N PHE A 40 -28.67 15.41 16.46
CA PHE A 40 -27.77 16.56 16.38
C PHE A 40 -27.31 16.79 14.94
N LEU A 41 -26.89 15.75 14.22
CA LEU A 41 -26.47 15.87 12.84
C LEU A 41 -27.59 16.37 11.92
N SER A 42 -28.82 15.88 12.08
CA SER A 42 -29.97 16.30 11.28
C SER A 42 -30.31 17.78 11.43
N GLN A 43 -29.94 18.41 12.54
CA GLN A 43 -30.13 19.83 12.77
C GLN A 43 -29.09 20.71 12.10
N ILE A 44 -27.88 20.20 11.87
CA ILE A 44 -26.76 20.97 11.32
C ILE A 44 -26.52 20.78 9.82
N ILE A 45 -27.06 19.72 9.23
CA ILE A 45 -26.85 19.39 7.81
C ILE A 45 -27.36 20.48 6.89
N THR A 46 -26.55 20.86 5.90
CA THR A 46 -26.91 21.76 4.79
C THR A 46 -27.36 20.96 3.56
N SER A 47 -27.84 21.66 2.53
CA SER A 47 -28.26 21.07 1.24
C SER A 47 -27.12 20.41 0.46
N ASP A 48 -25.86 20.62 0.86
CA ASP A 48 -24.65 20.07 0.20
C ASP A 48 -24.44 18.58 0.50
N PHE A 49 -25.21 18.05 1.43
CA PHE A 49 -25.15 16.65 1.83
C PHE A 49 -26.45 15.94 1.49
N SER A 50 -26.35 14.72 0.98
CA SER A 50 -27.52 13.90 0.63
C SER A 50 -28.29 13.35 1.84
N GLY A 51 -27.74 13.51 3.04
CA GLY A 51 -28.34 13.11 4.31
C GLY A 51 -27.33 12.91 5.42
N VAL A 52 -27.83 12.49 6.60
CA VAL A 52 -27.03 12.31 7.83
C VAL A 52 -25.85 11.36 7.62
N LEU A 53 -26.07 10.26 6.92
CA LEU A 53 -25.03 9.25 6.69
C LEU A 53 -23.93 9.75 5.74
N ASP A 54 -24.28 10.52 4.71
CA ASP A 54 -23.32 11.13 3.80
C ASP A 54 -22.47 12.18 4.54
N PHE A 55 -23.12 13.03 5.35
CA PHE A 55 -22.42 13.99 6.21
C PHE A 55 -21.46 13.30 7.15
N HIS A 56 -21.94 12.30 7.88
CA HIS A 56 -21.13 11.51 8.82
C HIS A 56 -19.91 10.94 8.13
N ARG A 57 -20.08 10.27 6.97
CA ARG A 57 -18.98 9.65 6.23
C ARG A 57 -17.94 10.68 5.80
N LYS A 58 -18.34 11.78 5.16
CA LYS A 58 -17.42 12.82 4.69
C LYS A 58 -16.64 13.48 5.83
N LYS A 59 -17.30 13.75 6.97
CA LYS A 59 -16.62 14.35 8.13
C LYS A 59 -15.72 13.33 8.84
N LEU A 60 -16.08 12.06 8.84
CA LEU A 60 -15.24 10.98 9.36
C LEU A 60 -13.99 10.77 8.50
N ASP A 61 -14.13 10.73 7.18
CA ASP A 61 -13.00 10.62 6.24
C ASP A 61 -12.01 11.77 6.45
N PHE A 62 -12.51 13.00 6.60
CA PHE A 62 -11.65 14.14 6.90
C PHE A 62 -10.91 14.00 8.25
N ALA A 63 -11.58 13.47 9.28
CA ALA A 63 -10.97 13.23 10.59
C ALA A 63 -9.87 12.15 10.51
N ILE A 64 -10.13 11.08 9.76
CA ILE A 64 -9.16 10.01 9.50
C ILE A 64 -7.92 10.58 8.80
N ASP A 65 -8.11 11.32 7.71
CA ASP A 65 -7.02 11.94 6.96
C ASP A 65 -6.19 12.89 7.83
N SER A 66 -6.84 13.67 8.69
CA SER A 66 -6.17 14.56 9.62
C SER A 66 -5.27 13.82 10.62
N VAL A 67 -5.78 12.73 11.23
CA VAL A 67 -5.01 11.89 12.16
C VAL A 67 -3.83 11.23 11.45
N VAL A 68 -4.06 10.63 10.29
CA VAL A 68 -3.04 9.98 9.48
C VAL A 68 -1.95 10.96 9.06
N ASN A 69 -2.33 12.15 8.59
CA ASN A 69 -1.37 13.20 8.22
C ASN A 69 -0.54 13.68 9.42
N THR A 70 -1.14 13.73 10.63
CA THR A 70 -0.41 14.07 11.86
C THR A 70 0.65 13.02 12.17
N ILE A 71 0.32 11.73 12.07
CA ILE A 71 1.29 10.63 12.24
C ILE A 71 2.40 10.73 11.18
N HIS A 72 2.04 10.97 9.93
CA HIS A 72 3.03 11.16 8.85
C HIS A 72 3.98 12.30 9.12
N THR A 73 3.46 13.46 9.49
CA THR A 73 4.28 14.65 9.80
C THR A 73 5.24 14.36 10.95
N TYR A 74 4.80 13.62 11.96
CA TYR A 74 5.64 13.21 13.08
C TYR A 74 6.75 12.23 12.66
N LEU A 75 6.46 11.30 11.73
CA LEU A 75 7.41 10.30 11.28
C LEU A 75 8.38 10.83 10.22
N GLN A 76 7.95 11.74 9.36
CA GLN A 76 8.73 12.25 8.24
C GLN A 76 10.13 12.75 8.57
N PRO A 77 10.38 13.48 9.69
CA PRO A 77 11.73 13.89 10.07
C PRO A 77 12.62 12.73 10.54
N LYS A 78 12.01 11.66 11.07
CA LYS A 78 12.69 10.55 11.71
C LYS A 78 12.97 9.41 10.75
N TYR A 79 12.09 9.23 9.74
CA TYR A 79 12.11 8.06 8.87
C TYR A 79 12.11 8.48 7.40
N LYS A 80 12.97 7.87 6.60
CA LYS A 80 12.89 7.98 5.15
C LYS A 80 11.82 7.01 4.65
N ALA A 81 10.68 7.52 4.24
CA ALA A 81 9.76 6.77 3.38
C ALA A 81 10.39 6.63 2.00
N VAL A 82 11.03 5.51 1.71
CA VAL A 82 11.69 5.29 0.43
C VAL A 82 11.52 3.84 0.03
N SER A 83 11.64 3.57 -1.27
CA SER A 83 11.81 2.23 -1.79
C SER A 83 13.11 1.62 -1.22
N VAL A 84 13.03 0.34 -0.89
CA VAL A 84 14.16 -0.47 -0.44
C VAL A 84 14.98 -0.93 -1.64
N VAL A 85 14.30 -1.16 -2.77
CA VAL A 85 14.87 -1.48 -4.07
C VAL A 85 14.24 -0.53 -5.09
N GLU A 86 15.05 0.16 -5.89
CA GLU A 86 14.58 1.11 -6.89
C GLU A 86 14.94 0.63 -8.29
N ASN A 87 13.94 0.53 -9.16
CA ASN A 87 14.07 0.26 -10.61
C ASN A 87 15.11 -0.82 -10.93
N PHE A 88 15.05 -1.93 -10.19
CA PHE A 88 15.99 -3.01 -10.40
C PHE A 88 15.55 -3.90 -11.55
N LYS A 89 16.40 -4.00 -12.57
CA LYS A 89 16.18 -4.84 -13.74
C LYS A 89 16.72 -6.25 -13.48
N THR A 90 15.83 -7.24 -13.54
CA THR A 90 16.16 -8.67 -13.50
C THR A 90 16.19 -9.23 -14.91
N GLY A 91 17.02 -10.18 -15.14
CA GLY A 91 17.15 -10.80 -16.47
C GLY A 91 18.08 -10.00 -17.39
N ILE A 92 19.12 -10.66 -17.84
CA ILE A 92 20.07 -10.13 -18.81
C ILE A 92 19.93 -10.92 -20.09
N ILE A 93 19.61 -10.22 -21.18
CA ILE A 93 19.62 -10.79 -22.52
C ILE A 93 21.08 -11.06 -22.90
N LEU A 94 21.40 -12.29 -23.27
CA LEU A 94 22.75 -12.65 -23.69
C LEU A 94 23.02 -12.15 -25.11
N GLU A 95 24.16 -11.52 -25.31
CA GLU A 95 24.58 -10.96 -26.63
C GLU A 95 24.67 -12.01 -27.73
N ASN A 96 24.99 -13.25 -27.38
CA ASN A 96 25.13 -14.36 -28.35
C ASN A 96 23.78 -14.88 -28.91
N ARG A 97 22.65 -14.33 -28.46
CA ARG A 97 21.29 -14.65 -28.94
C ARG A 97 20.97 -16.16 -29.00
N VAL A 98 21.45 -16.92 -28.02
CA VAL A 98 21.11 -18.33 -27.91
C VAL A 98 19.61 -18.49 -27.75
N THR A 99 18.97 -19.32 -28.57
CA THR A 99 17.55 -19.59 -28.51
C THR A 99 17.23 -20.79 -27.60
N ILE A 100 16.05 -20.79 -27.03
CA ILE A 100 15.49 -21.84 -26.22
C ILE A 100 14.26 -22.37 -26.93
N ASN A 101 14.16 -23.67 -27.05
CA ASN A 101 13.02 -24.29 -27.69
C ASN A 101 11.73 -24.07 -26.89
N PRO A 102 10.58 -23.99 -27.59
CA PRO A 102 9.27 -23.97 -26.95
C PRO A 102 9.08 -25.13 -25.99
N SER A 103 8.36 -24.89 -24.90
CA SER A 103 7.96 -25.90 -23.93
C SER A 103 6.50 -25.68 -23.53
N ASN A 104 5.80 -26.75 -23.14
CA ASN A 104 4.44 -26.65 -22.69
C ASN A 104 4.39 -26.24 -21.20
N THR A 105 4.97 -25.07 -20.91
CA THR A 105 5.06 -24.57 -19.53
C THR A 105 4.87 -23.05 -19.50
N TYR A 106 4.37 -22.56 -18.38
CA TYR A 106 4.58 -21.16 -18.01
C TYR A 106 6.04 -20.99 -17.60
N LYS A 107 6.70 -19.99 -18.13
CA LYS A 107 8.10 -19.67 -17.82
C LYS A 107 8.25 -18.21 -17.43
N GLY A 108 9.09 -17.93 -16.44
CA GLY A 108 9.26 -16.57 -15.97
C GLY A 108 10.13 -16.43 -14.73
N ILE A 109 9.84 -15.40 -13.94
CA ILE A 109 10.63 -14.98 -12.79
C ILE A 109 9.74 -14.98 -11.54
N VAL A 110 10.18 -15.66 -10.50
CA VAL A 110 9.58 -15.62 -9.15
C VAL A 110 10.34 -14.61 -8.30
N PHE A 111 9.58 -13.70 -7.70
CA PHE A 111 10.01 -12.78 -6.67
C PHE A 111 9.43 -13.26 -5.34
N ASP A 112 10.27 -13.82 -4.48
CA ASP A 112 9.88 -14.22 -3.13
C ASP A 112 10.35 -13.13 -2.17
N LEU A 113 9.41 -12.29 -1.72
CA LEU A 113 9.70 -11.22 -0.79
C LEU A 113 9.84 -11.80 0.61
N ASN A 114 10.99 -11.59 1.22
CA ASN A 114 11.29 -12.11 2.55
C ASN A 114 10.46 -11.34 3.59
N SER A 115 9.55 -12.05 4.21
CA SER A 115 8.29 -11.54 4.73
C SER A 115 8.24 -11.33 6.22
N GLU A 116 9.30 -11.50 6.95
CA GLU A 116 9.32 -11.09 8.36
C GLU A 116 9.12 -9.57 8.50
N ARG A 117 9.24 -8.86 7.38
CA ARG A 117 9.17 -7.41 7.25
C ARG A 117 8.00 -7.00 6.35
N SER A 118 6.82 -7.09 6.87
CA SER A 118 5.51 -7.11 6.22
C SER A 118 5.01 -5.81 5.58
N TYR A 119 5.86 -4.83 5.36
CA TYR A 119 5.42 -3.50 4.92
C TYR A 119 6.06 -3.10 3.59
N LEU A 120 6.14 -4.04 2.65
CA LEU A 120 6.67 -3.81 1.32
C LEU A 120 5.64 -4.13 0.25
N ASP A 121 5.52 -3.22 -0.73
CA ASP A 121 4.80 -3.44 -1.97
C ASP A 121 5.77 -3.75 -3.09
N PHE A 122 5.40 -4.72 -3.91
CA PHE A 122 6.09 -5.00 -5.17
C PHE A 122 5.53 -4.08 -6.25
N PHE A 123 6.35 -3.19 -6.78
CA PHE A 123 5.98 -2.29 -7.87
C PHE A 123 6.62 -2.76 -9.17
N LEU A 124 5.80 -3.11 -10.16
CA LEU A 124 6.22 -3.55 -11.49
C LEU A 124 6.34 -2.33 -12.40
N SER A 125 7.57 -1.94 -12.73
CA SER A 125 7.85 -0.76 -13.55
C SER A 125 7.79 -1.07 -15.03
N SER A 126 8.51 -2.12 -15.50
CA SER A 126 8.47 -2.56 -16.89
C SER A 126 8.68 -4.06 -17.04
N ILE A 127 8.19 -4.58 -18.15
CA ILE A 127 8.42 -5.93 -18.63
C ILE A 127 9.05 -5.84 -20.01
N GLU A 128 10.17 -6.52 -20.22
CA GLU A 128 10.77 -6.73 -21.51
C GLU A 128 10.65 -8.20 -21.90
N LEU A 129 10.31 -8.45 -23.14
CA LEU A 129 10.22 -9.80 -23.70
C LEU A 129 11.01 -9.89 -25.00
N PHE A 130 11.92 -10.88 -25.07
CA PHE A 130 12.75 -11.11 -26.22
C PHE A 130 12.55 -12.54 -26.75
N VAL A 131 11.77 -12.64 -27.83
CA VAL A 131 11.33 -13.91 -28.41
C VAL A 131 11.45 -13.89 -29.94
N ASN A 132 11.52 -15.09 -30.53
CA ASN A 132 11.44 -15.29 -31.96
C ASN A 132 9.98 -15.63 -32.36
N TYR A 133 9.08 -14.71 -32.07
CA TYR A 133 7.66 -14.80 -32.35
C TYR A 133 7.12 -13.41 -32.70
N THR A 134 6.12 -13.34 -33.54
CA THR A 134 5.44 -12.08 -33.87
C THR A 134 3.96 -12.22 -33.53
N GLY A 135 3.45 -11.34 -32.68
CA GLY A 135 2.05 -11.34 -32.20
C GLY A 135 1.93 -10.74 -30.83
N THR A 136 0.81 -11.01 -30.17
CA THR A 136 0.55 -10.57 -28.79
C THR A 136 0.74 -11.75 -27.83
N ILE A 137 1.54 -11.56 -26.78
CA ILE A 137 1.78 -12.55 -25.73
C ILE A 137 1.20 -12.03 -24.42
N PRO A 138 0.26 -12.74 -23.79
CA PRO A 138 -0.21 -12.43 -22.47
C PRO A 138 0.86 -12.81 -21.43
N VAL A 139 1.37 -11.82 -20.71
CA VAL A 139 2.23 -12.02 -19.54
C VAL A 139 1.36 -11.94 -18.30
N LEU A 140 1.44 -12.96 -17.45
CA LEU A 140 0.66 -13.09 -16.24
C LEU A 140 1.48 -12.63 -15.04
N VAL A 141 0.86 -11.87 -14.16
CA VAL A 141 1.35 -11.58 -12.82
C VAL A 141 0.52 -12.38 -11.83
N VAL A 142 1.13 -13.27 -11.09
CA VAL A 142 0.46 -14.28 -10.28
C VAL A 142 0.94 -14.22 -8.84
N ASP A 143 0.02 -14.30 -7.88
CA ASP A 143 0.33 -14.58 -6.48
C ASP A 143 0.42 -16.11 -6.29
N LEU A 144 1.63 -16.62 -6.05
CA LEU A 144 1.89 -18.05 -5.85
C LEU A 144 1.39 -18.59 -4.51
N LEU A 145 1.12 -17.73 -3.53
CA LEU A 145 0.61 -18.15 -2.23
C LEU A 145 -0.89 -18.47 -2.29
N GLU A 146 -1.62 -17.70 -3.08
CA GLU A 146 -3.07 -17.88 -3.26
C GLU A 146 -3.41 -18.58 -4.57
N GLY A 147 -2.44 -18.74 -5.48
CA GLY A 147 -2.64 -19.35 -6.80
C GLY A 147 -3.49 -18.48 -7.73
N GLN A 148 -3.54 -17.16 -7.48
CA GLN A 148 -4.41 -16.23 -8.16
C GLN A 148 -3.65 -15.40 -9.19
N ILE A 149 -4.22 -15.26 -10.39
CA ILE A 149 -3.75 -14.29 -11.39
C ILE A 149 -4.19 -12.90 -10.91
N LEU A 150 -3.23 -12.04 -10.63
CA LEU A 150 -3.46 -10.66 -10.20
C LEU A 150 -3.71 -9.74 -11.38
N GLU A 151 -2.94 -9.94 -12.47
CA GLU A 151 -3.02 -9.11 -13.67
C GLU A 151 -2.59 -9.91 -14.90
N THR A 152 -3.14 -9.55 -16.07
CA THR A 152 -2.71 -10.04 -17.38
C THR A 152 -2.31 -8.85 -18.25
N ILE A 153 -1.05 -8.84 -18.67
CA ILE A 153 -0.44 -7.74 -19.42
C ILE A 153 -0.14 -8.23 -20.83
N ASN A 154 -0.77 -7.64 -21.82
CA ASN A 154 -0.57 -8.00 -23.23
C ASN A 154 0.67 -7.29 -23.79
N VAL A 155 1.67 -8.08 -24.22
CA VAL A 155 2.91 -7.59 -24.83
C VAL A 155 2.90 -7.87 -26.33
N ASN A 156 2.96 -6.82 -27.14
CA ASN A 156 3.07 -6.95 -28.58
C ASN A 156 4.54 -7.17 -28.99
N VAL A 157 4.85 -8.34 -29.49
CA VAL A 157 6.21 -8.74 -29.84
C VAL A 157 6.42 -8.85 -31.34
N VAL A 158 7.66 -8.57 -31.77
CA VAL A 158 8.13 -8.80 -33.13
C VAL A 158 9.36 -9.69 -33.03
N ALA A 159 9.40 -10.74 -33.88
CA ALA A 159 10.47 -11.72 -33.87
C ALA A 159 11.87 -11.07 -33.92
N GLY A 160 12.71 -11.46 -32.94
CA GLY A 160 14.09 -10.97 -32.85
C GLY A 160 14.27 -9.53 -32.38
N LYS A 161 13.17 -8.88 -31.91
CA LYS A 161 13.23 -7.56 -31.29
C LYS A 161 12.81 -7.65 -29.83
N ILE A 162 13.39 -6.79 -28.99
CA ILE A 162 12.95 -6.63 -27.60
C ILE A 162 11.65 -5.82 -27.63
N ALA A 163 10.61 -6.38 -27.05
CA ALA A 163 9.36 -5.66 -26.77
C ALA A 163 9.36 -5.21 -25.31
N GLU A 164 8.95 -3.99 -25.06
CA GLU A 164 8.87 -3.42 -23.71
C GLU A 164 7.48 -2.84 -23.46
N VAL A 165 6.98 -3.05 -22.25
CA VAL A 165 5.71 -2.50 -21.76
C VAL A 165 5.87 -2.01 -20.33
N TYR A 166 5.14 -0.95 -19.98
CA TYR A 166 5.19 -0.27 -18.68
C TYR A 166 3.85 -0.38 -17.94
N PRO A 167 3.61 -1.48 -17.19
CA PRO A 167 2.35 -1.66 -16.46
C PRO A 167 2.14 -0.60 -15.38
N LEU A 168 3.23 -0.21 -14.67
CA LEU A 168 3.22 0.70 -13.52
C LEU A 168 2.26 0.26 -12.41
N SER A 169 2.18 -1.06 -12.20
CA SER A 169 1.25 -1.69 -11.25
C SER A 169 1.92 -1.98 -9.91
N SER A 170 1.17 -1.81 -8.82
CA SER A 170 1.63 -2.10 -7.47
C SER A 170 0.84 -3.26 -6.87
N TYR A 171 1.55 -4.19 -6.24
CA TYR A 171 0.97 -5.37 -5.59
C TYR A 171 1.38 -5.40 -4.13
N ALA A 172 0.37 -5.36 -3.25
CA ALA A 172 0.54 -5.40 -1.81
C ALA A 172 0.33 -6.82 -1.27
N SER A 173 1.05 -7.19 -0.24
CA SER A 173 0.82 -8.44 0.47
C SER A 173 -0.37 -8.31 1.43
N LYS A 174 -1.35 -9.20 1.30
CA LYS A 174 -2.45 -9.31 2.27
C LYS A 174 -2.07 -10.10 3.54
N LYS A 175 -0.98 -10.87 3.53
CA LYS A 175 -0.65 -11.87 4.57
C LYS A 175 0.83 -11.89 4.98
N ARG A 176 1.48 -10.77 5.11
CA ARG A 176 2.88 -10.69 5.54
C ARG A 176 3.91 -11.40 4.63
N ARG A 177 3.51 -12.03 3.56
CA ARG A 177 4.39 -12.68 2.59
C ARG A 177 3.84 -12.45 1.20
N LEU A 178 4.71 -12.11 0.26
CA LEU A 178 4.33 -11.91 -1.13
C LEU A 178 5.26 -12.76 -2.00
N GLN A 179 4.66 -13.62 -2.83
CA GLN A 179 5.39 -14.40 -3.83
C GLN A 179 4.78 -14.12 -5.20
N ILE A 180 5.40 -13.21 -5.94
CA ILE A 180 4.95 -12.82 -7.28
C ILE A 180 5.67 -13.67 -8.32
N TYR A 181 4.91 -14.25 -9.25
CA TYR A 181 5.42 -14.91 -10.43
C TYR A 181 4.99 -14.13 -11.67
N VAL A 182 5.96 -13.55 -12.36
CA VAL A 182 5.75 -12.90 -13.67
C VAL A 182 6.15 -13.90 -14.73
N CYS A 183 5.19 -14.36 -15.54
CA CYS A 183 5.40 -15.46 -16.49
C CYS A 183 4.51 -15.36 -17.73
N TYR A 184 4.82 -16.15 -18.72
CA TYR A 184 3.99 -16.33 -19.90
C TYR A 184 4.01 -17.79 -20.38
N ASP A 185 3.02 -18.19 -21.19
CA ASP A 185 2.95 -19.50 -21.83
C ASP A 185 3.98 -19.57 -22.99
N THR A 186 4.89 -20.52 -22.90
CA THR A 186 5.95 -20.72 -23.91
C THR A 186 5.59 -21.70 -25.01
N THR A 187 4.32 -22.15 -25.09
CA THR A 187 3.86 -23.08 -26.11
C THR A 187 4.01 -22.48 -27.51
N GLY A 188 4.75 -23.13 -28.37
CA GLY A 188 5.00 -22.63 -29.73
C GLY A 188 5.89 -21.38 -29.83
N ILE A 189 6.38 -20.85 -28.71
CA ILE A 189 7.19 -19.65 -28.68
C ILE A 189 8.65 -20.01 -28.44
N GLN A 190 9.51 -19.71 -29.40
CA GLN A 190 10.95 -19.80 -29.26
C GLN A 190 11.47 -18.53 -28.59
N ALA A 191 12.06 -18.66 -27.42
CA ALA A 191 12.60 -17.52 -26.67
C ALA A 191 14.11 -17.38 -26.84
N TYR A 192 14.63 -16.17 -26.64
CA TYR A 192 16.08 -15.97 -26.49
C TYR A 192 16.48 -16.16 -25.03
N LYS A 193 17.65 -16.81 -24.83
CA LYS A 193 18.14 -17.10 -23.49
C LYS A 193 18.41 -15.82 -22.71
N THR A 194 17.78 -15.71 -21.58
CA THR A 194 17.92 -14.60 -20.64
C THR A 194 18.22 -15.20 -19.26
N VAL A 195 19.28 -14.75 -18.63
CA VAL A 195 19.70 -15.24 -17.32
C VAL A 195 19.50 -14.18 -16.25
N LEU A 196 19.21 -14.61 -15.04
CA LEU A 196 19.16 -13.70 -13.91
C LEU A 196 20.56 -13.15 -13.61
N LYS A 197 20.66 -11.87 -13.29
CA LYS A 197 21.88 -11.33 -12.69
C LYS A 197 22.20 -12.16 -11.46
N ASN A 198 23.41 -12.72 -11.43
CA ASN A 198 23.83 -13.54 -10.29
C ASN A 198 23.80 -12.70 -9.01
N THR A 199 22.87 -13.03 -8.14
CA THR A 199 22.60 -12.30 -6.90
C THR A 199 23.50 -12.74 -5.74
N ASN A 200 24.25 -13.83 -5.95
CA ASN A 200 25.09 -14.47 -4.93
C ASN A 200 26.55 -14.00 -4.93
N CYS A 201 26.84 -12.86 -5.54
CA CYS A 201 28.20 -12.32 -5.55
C CYS A 201 28.58 -11.79 -4.16
N SER A 202 29.46 -12.49 -3.45
CA SER A 202 29.99 -12.07 -2.14
C SER A 202 30.86 -10.80 -2.20
N SER A 203 31.36 -10.45 -3.38
CA SER A 203 32.19 -9.26 -3.64
C SER A 203 31.44 -8.09 -4.26
N CYS A 204 30.12 -8.21 -4.49
CA CYS A 204 29.32 -7.17 -5.09
C CYS A 204 29.05 -6.00 -4.13
N SER A 205 28.63 -4.87 -4.71
CA SER A 205 28.39 -3.62 -3.97
C SER A 205 27.41 -3.79 -2.80
N PRO A 206 27.46 -2.94 -1.78
CA PRO A 206 26.56 -2.97 -0.63
C PRO A 206 25.07 -3.02 -1.00
N SER A 207 24.69 -2.40 -2.13
CA SER A 207 23.31 -2.40 -2.64
C SER A 207 22.79 -3.81 -2.99
N TYR A 208 23.64 -4.72 -3.50
CA TYR A 208 23.25 -6.10 -3.79
C TYR A 208 23.03 -6.93 -2.52
N ARG A 209 23.89 -6.75 -1.51
CA ARG A 209 23.73 -7.44 -0.21
C ARG A 209 22.45 -7.04 0.49
N LEU A 210 22.10 -5.77 0.39
CA LEU A 210 20.87 -5.23 0.96
C LEU A 210 19.63 -5.82 0.28
N ARG A 211 19.63 -5.88 -1.05
CA ARG A 211 18.52 -6.44 -1.81
C ARG A 211 18.22 -7.89 -1.39
N ASN A 212 19.25 -8.74 -1.31
CA ASN A 212 19.08 -10.15 -0.95
C ASN A 212 18.49 -10.37 0.45
N SER A 213 18.47 -9.35 1.31
CA SER A 213 17.79 -9.43 2.60
C SER A 213 16.27 -9.23 2.49
N TYR A 214 15.77 -8.67 1.38
CA TYR A 214 14.36 -8.36 1.18
C TYR A 214 13.67 -9.26 0.17
N GLU A 215 14.40 -9.73 -0.82
CA GLU A 215 13.85 -10.54 -1.89
C GLU A 215 14.80 -11.68 -2.32
N ASN A 216 14.19 -12.79 -2.70
CA ASN A 216 14.87 -13.88 -3.41
C ASN A 216 14.25 -13.97 -4.82
N ILE A 217 15.09 -13.82 -5.84
CA ILE A 217 14.66 -13.83 -7.25
C ILE A 217 15.16 -15.10 -7.91
N GLN A 218 14.25 -15.82 -8.55
CA GLN A 218 14.54 -17.10 -9.19
C GLN A 218 13.84 -17.20 -10.53
N SER A 219 14.52 -17.76 -11.53
CA SER A 219 13.84 -18.20 -12.77
C SER A 219 13.13 -19.52 -12.51
N ALA A 220 11.92 -19.65 -13.07
CA ALA A 220 11.04 -20.77 -12.75
C ALA A 220 10.14 -21.16 -13.92
N THR A 221 9.63 -22.38 -13.83
CA THR A 221 8.62 -22.93 -14.72
C THR A 221 7.50 -23.58 -13.94
N ILE A 222 6.27 -23.53 -14.51
CA ILE A 222 5.10 -24.28 -14.04
C ILE A 222 4.49 -25.00 -15.25
N PRO A 223 4.17 -26.31 -15.18
CA PRO A 223 3.46 -27.01 -16.26
C PRO A 223 2.11 -26.36 -16.52
N LEU A 224 1.67 -26.26 -17.80
CA LEU A 224 0.37 -25.67 -18.16
C LEU A 224 -0.82 -26.39 -17.53
N THR A 225 -0.68 -27.66 -17.23
CA THR A 225 -1.73 -28.48 -16.60
C THR A 225 -1.83 -28.30 -15.08
N SER A 226 -0.88 -27.55 -14.48
CA SER A 226 -0.81 -27.31 -13.03
C SER A 226 -1.41 -25.95 -12.68
N ASN A 227 -1.96 -25.83 -11.47
CA ASN A 227 -2.36 -24.55 -10.93
C ASN A 227 -1.13 -23.71 -10.50
N PHE A 228 -1.33 -22.40 -10.35
CA PHE A 228 -0.27 -21.44 -9.98
C PHE A 228 0.02 -21.47 -8.48
N MET A 229 0.40 -22.62 -7.95
CA MET A 229 0.79 -22.78 -6.54
C MET A 229 2.30 -22.96 -6.41
N ARG A 230 2.87 -22.45 -5.34
CA ARG A 230 4.31 -22.57 -5.06
C ARG A 230 4.84 -24.01 -5.16
N ALA A 231 4.03 -24.99 -4.77
CA ALA A 231 4.38 -26.40 -4.84
C ALA A 231 4.65 -26.92 -6.26
N ASN A 232 4.08 -26.26 -7.28
CA ASN A 232 4.22 -26.66 -8.70
C ASN A 232 5.34 -25.89 -9.42
N VAL A 233 6.05 -25.02 -8.70
CA VAL A 233 7.17 -24.24 -9.25
C VAL A 233 8.43 -25.08 -9.30
N SER A 234 8.98 -25.23 -10.49
CA SER A 234 10.30 -25.83 -10.72
C SER A 234 11.32 -24.77 -11.10
N MET A 235 12.53 -24.87 -10.57
CA MET A 235 13.60 -23.92 -10.90
C MET A 235 14.06 -24.09 -12.34
N SER A 236 14.43 -22.98 -12.96
CA SER A 236 14.96 -22.92 -14.32
C SER A 236 16.28 -22.14 -14.33
N ASN A 237 17.11 -22.41 -15.34
CA ASN A 237 18.39 -21.69 -15.54
C ASN A 237 18.25 -20.48 -16.46
N ASP A 238 17.04 -20.21 -16.94
CA ASP A 238 16.72 -19.08 -17.80
C ASP A 238 15.30 -18.57 -17.57
N THR A 239 15.04 -17.34 -17.94
CA THR A 239 13.74 -16.67 -17.76
C THR A 239 12.83 -16.74 -18.98
N GLY A 240 13.24 -17.44 -20.05
CA GLY A 240 12.47 -17.51 -21.29
C GLY A 240 12.39 -16.18 -22.04
N GLY A 241 13.48 -15.42 -22.12
CA GLY A 241 13.48 -14.11 -22.78
C GLY A 241 12.84 -12.99 -21.99
N LEU A 242 12.34 -13.27 -20.78
CA LEU A 242 11.67 -12.32 -19.90
C LEU A 242 12.69 -11.54 -19.07
N SER A 243 12.55 -10.22 -19.04
CA SER A 243 13.22 -9.32 -18.11
C SER A 243 12.19 -8.43 -17.44
N VAL A 244 12.35 -8.17 -16.16
CA VAL A 244 11.41 -7.39 -15.35
C VAL A 244 12.18 -6.29 -14.63
N THR A 245 11.68 -5.06 -14.69
CA THR A 245 12.14 -3.96 -13.86
C THR A 245 11.12 -3.73 -12.75
N HIS A 246 11.58 -3.76 -11.51
CA HIS A 246 10.71 -3.63 -10.36
C HIS A 246 11.33 -2.76 -9.26
N SER A 247 10.48 -2.33 -8.36
CA SER A 247 10.86 -1.65 -7.11
C SER A 247 10.17 -2.32 -5.93
N LEU A 248 10.78 -2.25 -4.76
CA LEU A 248 10.15 -2.60 -3.49
C LEU A 248 9.91 -1.31 -2.71
N ASN A 249 8.66 -0.93 -2.60
CA ASN A 249 8.25 0.30 -1.94
C ASN A 249 7.80 0.02 -0.51
N CYS A 250 8.09 0.95 0.39
CA CYS A 250 7.63 0.86 1.76
C CYS A 250 6.12 1.09 1.84
N ASN A 251 5.39 0.13 2.40
CA ASN A 251 3.94 0.19 2.60
C ASN A 251 3.61 0.64 4.03
N HIS A 252 3.52 1.95 4.23
CA HIS A 252 3.15 2.51 5.54
C HIS A 252 1.69 2.26 5.92
N ARG A 253 0.83 1.94 4.93
CA ARG A 253 -0.58 1.64 5.14
C ARG A 253 -0.78 0.41 6.02
N ASP A 254 -0.16 -0.71 5.66
CA ASP A 254 -0.33 -1.95 6.41
C ASP A 254 0.18 -1.82 7.85
N TRP A 255 1.24 -1.04 8.05
CA TRP A 255 1.70 -0.69 9.38
C TRP A 255 0.66 0.17 10.14
N LEU A 256 0.12 1.23 9.52
CA LEU A 256 -0.95 2.06 10.12
C LEU A 256 -2.18 1.21 10.45
N CYS A 257 -2.56 0.30 9.57
CA CYS A 257 -3.65 -0.62 9.82
C CYS A 257 -3.38 -1.53 11.03
N SER A 258 -2.13 -1.93 11.24
CA SER A 258 -1.75 -2.76 12.41
C SER A 258 -1.90 -2.03 13.74
N ILE A 259 -1.86 -0.70 13.75
CA ILE A 259 -2.05 0.16 14.93
C ILE A 259 -3.42 0.86 14.95
N SER A 260 -4.36 0.46 14.10
CA SER A 260 -5.69 1.09 13.95
C SER A 260 -6.42 1.24 15.28
N ASN A 261 -6.33 0.24 16.16
CA ASN A 261 -6.96 0.29 17.49
C ASN A 261 -6.47 1.46 18.35
N MET A 262 -5.23 1.89 18.19
CA MET A 262 -4.68 3.06 18.91
C MET A 262 -5.23 4.38 18.37
N MET A 263 -5.68 4.40 17.12
CA MET A 263 -6.16 5.61 16.43
C MET A 263 -7.66 5.88 16.67
N VAL A 264 -8.40 4.95 17.27
CA VAL A 264 -9.86 5.07 17.44
C VAL A 264 -10.25 6.34 18.18
N TYR A 265 -9.67 6.60 19.34
CA TYR A 265 -10.00 7.79 20.14
C TYR A 265 -9.50 9.11 19.51
N PRO A 266 -8.28 9.22 18.97
CA PRO A 266 -7.89 10.39 18.18
C PRO A 266 -8.86 10.70 17.03
N ILE A 267 -9.27 9.68 16.28
CA ILE A 267 -10.25 9.85 15.19
C ILE A 267 -11.61 10.30 15.74
N LEU A 268 -12.08 9.70 16.84
CA LEU A 268 -13.34 10.07 17.48
C LEU A 268 -13.36 11.55 17.91
N TYR A 269 -12.29 11.99 18.59
CA TYR A 269 -12.21 13.38 19.05
C TYR A 269 -11.99 14.37 17.92
N LYS A 270 -11.21 14.00 16.89
CA LYS A 270 -11.06 14.82 15.67
C LYS A 270 -12.36 14.91 14.88
N TYR A 271 -13.10 13.81 14.78
CA TYR A 271 -14.44 13.81 14.20
C TYR A 271 -15.39 14.76 14.96
N ALA A 272 -15.39 14.70 16.30
CA ALA A 272 -16.20 15.59 17.13
C ALA A 272 -15.80 17.06 16.89
N GLU A 273 -14.52 17.38 16.85
CA GLU A 273 -14.00 18.71 16.55
C GLU A 273 -14.55 19.22 15.20
N VAL A 274 -14.37 18.44 14.14
CA VAL A 274 -14.79 18.81 12.77
C VAL A 274 -16.30 19.04 12.67
N VAL A 275 -17.10 18.20 13.35
CA VAL A 275 -18.56 18.33 13.36
C VAL A 275 -19.00 19.55 14.16
N LEU A 276 -18.38 19.84 15.30
CA LEU A 276 -18.72 20.98 16.16
C LEU A 276 -18.28 22.32 15.52
N GLU A 277 -17.12 22.35 14.85
CA GLU A 277 -16.69 23.51 14.05
C GLU A 277 -17.70 23.80 12.93
N PHE A 278 -18.14 22.76 12.21
CA PHE A 278 -19.17 22.91 11.20
C PHE A 278 -20.48 23.46 11.80
N ALA A 279 -20.90 22.93 12.95
CA ALA A 279 -22.10 23.39 13.64
C ALA A 279 -22.03 24.86 14.04
N LEU A 280 -20.86 25.34 14.46
CA LEU A 280 -20.67 26.74 14.91
C LEU A 280 -20.57 27.74 13.74
N HIS A 281 -19.96 27.32 12.63
CA HIS A 281 -19.58 28.29 11.57
C HIS A 281 -20.36 28.14 10.27
N GLU A 282 -20.84 26.94 9.95
CA GLU A 282 -21.43 26.66 8.64
C GLU A 282 -22.91 26.25 8.71
N ALA A 283 -23.37 25.79 9.89
CA ALA A 283 -24.77 25.38 10.02
C ALA A 283 -25.73 26.60 9.95
N PRO A 284 -26.92 26.43 9.31
CA PRO A 284 -27.90 27.49 9.26
C PRO A 284 -28.34 27.92 10.66
N ASN A 285 -28.14 29.18 11.01
CA ASN A 285 -28.44 29.75 12.33
C ASN A 285 -29.89 29.51 12.79
N GLU A 286 -30.81 29.34 11.84
CA GLU A 286 -32.24 29.11 12.12
C GLU A 286 -32.54 27.75 12.74
N ARG A 287 -31.69 26.73 12.51
CA ARG A 287 -31.93 25.36 12.98
C ARG A 287 -31.37 25.06 14.36
N LEU A 288 -30.26 25.66 14.73
CA LEU A 288 -29.61 25.44 16.00
C LEU A 288 -30.01 26.43 17.09
N ASN A 289 -30.83 27.42 16.75
CA ASN A 289 -31.16 28.56 17.66
C ASN A 289 -29.88 29.20 18.26
N THR A 290 -28.83 29.33 17.43
CA THR A 290 -27.51 29.86 17.83
C THR A 290 -27.58 31.35 18.18
N THR A 291 -28.75 32.02 17.99
CA THR A 291 -29.06 33.32 18.56
C THR A 291 -29.19 33.26 20.10
N ASP A 292 -29.34 32.09 20.68
CA ASP A 292 -29.22 31.92 22.15
C ASP A 292 -27.71 31.78 22.48
N THR A 293 -27.13 32.81 23.06
CA THR A 293 -25.72 32.85 23.49
C THR A 293 -25.32 31.65 24.34
N ASN A 294 -26.24 31.09 25.11
CA ASN A 294 -26.02 29.91 25.95
C ASN A 294 -25.74 28.66 25.09
N ASN A 295 -26.39 28.49 23.96
CA ASN A 295 -26.17 27.34 23.05
C ASN A 295 -24.84 27.46 22.32
N ALA A 296 -24.49 28.66 21.86
CA ALA A 296 -23.20 28.91 21.22
C ALA A 296 -22.02 28.68 22.19
N ASP A 297 -22.14 29.20 23.42
CA ASP A 297 -21.14 28.99 24.48
C ASP A 297 -20.98 27.49 24.85
N LEU A 298 -22.07 26.74 24.86
CA LEU A 298 -22.05 25.31 25.13
C LEU A 298 -21.33 24.53 24.00
N LEU A 299 -21.65 24.87 22.77
CA LEU A 299 -20.99 24.26 21.60
C LEU A 299 -19.50 24.59 21.58
N GLN A 300 -19.13 25.85 21.87
CA GLN A 300 -17.75 26.30 21.97
C GLN A 300 -16.97 25.52 23.04
N LYS A 301 -17.53 25.35 24.25
CA LYS A 301 -16.92 24.54 25.31
C LYS A 301 -16.74 23.07 24.93
N ARG A 302 -17.73 22.52 24.20
CA ARG A 302 -17.61 21.14 23.67
C ARG A 302 -16.51 21.02 22.64
N LEU A 303 -16.37 22.02 21.74
CA LEU A 303 -15.31 22.08 20.76
C LEU A 303 -13.93 22.12 21.43
N GLU A 304 -13.73 23.02 22.39
CA GLU A 304 -12.48 23.13 23.16
C GLU A 304 -12.14 21.83 23.89
N SER A 305 -13.15 21.17 24.46
CA SER A 305 -12.97 19.84 25.09
C SER A 305 -12.58 18.77 24.08
N ALA A 306 -13.16 18.77 22.86
CA ALA A 306 -12.82 17.83 21.80
C ALA A 306 -11.38 18.05 21.32
N GLN A 307 -10.97 19.30 21.12
CA GLN A 307 -9.60 19.67 20.71
C GLN A 307 -8.57 19.26 21.76
N SER A 308 -8.86 19.52 23.05
CA SER A 308 -7.96 19.10 24.15
C SER A 308 -7.80 17.58 24.21
N LYS A 309 -8.90 16.83 24.13
CA LYS A 309 -8.89 15.37 24.14
C LYS A 309 -8.24 14.78 22.87
N PHE A 310 -8.41 15.43 21.72
CA PHE A 310 -7.69 15.06 20.50
C PHE A 310 -6.18 15.18 20.70
N ALA A 311 -5.71 16.34 21.20
CA ALA A 311 -4.29 16.56 21.43
C ALA A 311 -3.71 15.56 22.45
N GLU A 312 -4.41 15.28 23.53
CA GLU A 312 -3.99 14.31 24.55
C GLU A 312 -3.92 12.89 23.98
N SER A 313 -5.00 12.43 23.32
CA SER A 313 -5.05 11.09 22.73
C SER A 313 -4.04 10.91 21.61
N MET A 314 -3.82 11.94 20.79
CA MET A 314 -2.84 11.92 19.72
C MET A 314 -1.41 11.83 20.27
N ASN A 315 -1.08 12.60 21.31
CA ASN A 315 0.20 12.50 22.00
C ASN A 315 0.40 11.08 22.58
N GLY A 316 -0.64 10.47 23.15
CA GLY A 316 -0.61 9.09 23.61
C GLY A 316 -0.26 8.11 22.49
N VAL A 317 -0.83 8.26 21.28
CA VAL A 317 -0.48 7.45 20.13
C VAL A 317 0.97 7.67 19.73
N LEU A 318 1.41 8.92 19.55
CA LEU A 318 2.77 9.25 19.10
C LEU A 318 3.88 8.77 20.05
N GLN A 319 3.58 8.70 21.36
CA GLN A 319 4.51 8.20 22.37
C GLN A 319 4.55 6.67 22.45
N ASN A 320 3.42 6.01 22.26
CA ASN A 320 3.28 4.58 22.49
C ASN A 320 3.30 3.74 21.20
N MET A 321 3.18 4.37 20.02
CA MET A 321 3.26 3.62 18.77
C MET A 321 4.65 2.99 18.61
N LYS A 322 4.68 1.68 18.45
CA LYS A 322 5.89 0.93 18.15
C LYS A 322 6.18 1.00 16.66
N VAL A 323 7.17 1.78 16.30
CA VAL A 323 7.69 1.80 14.93
C VAL A 323 8.73 0.68 14.81
N PRO A 324 8.64 -0.21 13.81
CA PRO A 324 9.63 -1.27 13.61
C PRO A 324 11.02 -0.66 13.38
N GLN A 325 11.92 -0.77 14.36
CA GLN A 325 13.24 -0.12 14.31
C GLN A 325 14.23 -0.84 13.39
N ASP A 326 14.01 -2.13 13.14
CA ASP A 326 14.92 -2.97 12.36
C ASP A 326 14.63 -2.95 10.86
N GLU A 327 13.60 -2.23 10.42
CA GLU A 327 13.21 -2.15 9.03
C GLU A 327 13.68 -0.86 8.38
N LYS A 328 14.25 -0.95 7.17
CA LYS A 328 14.74 0.22 6.45
C LYS A 328 13.65 1.24 6.14
N CYS A 329 12.40 0.80 5.99
CA CYS A 329 11.27 1.69 5.81
C CYS A 329 11.04 2.63 6.98
N PHE A 330 11.49 2.23 8.17
CA PHE A 330 11.37 2.96 9.42
C PHE A 330 12.72 3.22 10.11
N SER A 331 13.84 2.97 9.42
CA SER A 331 15.16 3.26 10.01
C SER A 331 15.33 4.75 10.20
N CYS A 332 15.79 5.15 11.37
CA CYS A 332 16.25 6.53 11.60
C CYS A 332 17.28 6.91 10.53
N LYS A 333 17.22 8.14 10.02
CA LYS A 333 18.30 8.68 9.21
C LYS A 333 19.58 8.50 10.02
N GLU A 334 20.50 7.64 9.58
CA GLU A 334 21.86 7.68 10.08
C GLU A 334 22.32 9.14 9.89
N SER A 335 22.53 9.84 11.00
CA SER A 335 23.28 11.09 10.95
C SER A 335 24.58 10.72 10.27
N SER A 336 24.82 11.22 9.07
CA SER A 336 26.11 11.12 8.43
C SER A 336 27.13 11.72 9.40
N ARG A 337 27.76 10.87 10.22
CA ARG A 337 28.99 11.22 10.92
C ARG A 337 30.01 11.36 9.82
N HIS A 338 30.14 12.56 9.28
CA HIS A 338 31.35 12.96 8.60
C HIS A 338 32.43 12.89 9.68
N ALA A 339 33.15 11.78 9.71
CA ALA A 339 34.43 11.75 10.38
C ALA A 339 35.30 12.78 9.62
N ILE A 340 35.44 13.96 10.22
CA ILE A 340 36.50 14.89 9.84
C ILE A 340 37.75 14.18 10.30
N VAL A 341 38.45 13.54 9.37
CA VAL A 341 39.82 13.09 9.57
C VAL A 341 40.66 14.38 9.52
N ILE A 342 41.13 14.82 10.69
CA ILE A 342 42.12 15.85 10.83
C ILE A 342 43.50 15.24 10.55
#